data_263403b7a65338eea2da7a3280e97086
#
_entry.id   263403b7a65338eea2da7a3280e97086
#
_cell.length_a   1.000
_cell.length_b   1.000
_cell.length_c   1.000
_cell.angle_alpha   90.00
_cell.angle_beta   90.00
_cell.angle_gamma   90.00
#
_symmetry.space_group_name_H-M   'P 1'
#
loop_
_entity.id
_entity.type
_entity.pdbx_description
1 polymer ?
#
loop_
_entity_poly.entity_id
_entity_poly.type
_entity_poly.pdbx_seq_one_letter_code
_entity_poly.pdbx_strand_id
1 'polypeptide(L)'
;MKKLGLLLLTLTVIVACGTKKSASTSKRNVANIKKAKSKNFKQTLRDQYSFVVTDVSTDETYGYTPENAVEVGGAKNSEGPINERRYLNALTGPNGEEISYYRAGSCCPTPSENAMFGDNALLDRYRVVWEGSKDTVSIYINMYDSSPLKAPKGFGLRK
;
A
#
# COMPACT_ATOMS: atom_id res chain seq x y z
N MET A 1 83.88 10.41 -30.88
CA MET A 1 82.55 10.29 -31.46
C MET A 1 81.59 10.35 -30.29
N LYS A 2 80.96 11.55 -30.06
CA LYS A 2 80.11 11.83 -28.90
C LYS A 2 78.63 11.64 -29.31
N LYS A 3 77.95 10.70 -28.69
CA LYS A 3 76.51 10.55 -28.90
C LYS A 3 75.75 11.34 -27.84
N LEU A 4 75.04 12.37 -28.31
CA LEU A 4 74.22 13.27 -27.53
C LEU A 4 72.89 12.57 -27.29
N GLY A 5 72.59 12.21 -26.04
CA GLY A 5 71.29 11.63 -25.64
C GLY A 5 70.28 12.72 -25.41
N LEU A 6 69.21 12.73 -26.22
CA LEU A 6 68.07 13.63 -26.08
C LEU A 6 67.15 13.10 -25.04
N LEU A 7 67.06 13.78 -23.89
CA LEU A 7 66.08 13.46 -22.79
C LEU A 7 64.72 14.05 -23.12
N LEU A 8 63.77 13.19 -23.49
CA LEU A 8 62.42 13.60 -23.78
C LEU A 8 61.62 13.63 -22.46
N LEU A 9 61.35 14.85 -21.99
CA LEU A 9 60.58 15.09 -20.78
C LEU A 9 59.07 15.02 -21.15
N THR A 10 58.41 13.89 -20.84
CA THR A 10 56.96 13.75 -21.03
C THR A 10 56.20 14.34 -19.85
N LEU A 11 55.57 15.48 -20.10
CA LEU A 11 54.67 16.14 -19.14
C LEU A 11 53.32 15.43 -19.11
N THR A 12 53.09 14.60 -18.10
CA THR A 12 51.78 13.96 -17.87
C THR A 12 50.84 14.97 -17.20
N VAL A 13 49.86 15.49 -17.96
CA VAL A 13 48.76 16.28 -17.45
C VAL A 13 47.74 15.35 -16.82
N ILE A 14 47.67 15.36 -15.47
CA ILE A 14 46.60 14.67 -14.74
C ILE A 14 45.36 15.54 -14.78
N VAL A 15 44.42 15.20 -15.66
CA VAL A 15 43.09 15.81 -15.66
C VAL A 15 42.30 15.18 -14.51
N ALA A 16 42.23 15.88 -13.37
CA ALA A 16 41.36 15.55 -12.27
C ALA A 16 39.92 15.84 -12.68
N CYS A 17 39.19 14.82 -13.09
CA CYS A 17 37.74 14.88 -13.31
C CYS A 17 37.03 15.02 -11.96
N GLY A 18 36.83 16.27 -11.53
CA GLY A 18 36.02 16.57 -10.34
C GLY A 18 34.56 16.22 -10.60
N THR A 19 34.12 15.05 -10.17
CA THR A 19 32.70 14.71 -10.09
C THR A 19 32.04 15.59 -9.02
N LYS A 20 31.44 16.70 -9.45
CA LYS A 20 30.48 17.46 -8.60
C LYS A 20 29.33 16.51 -8.27
N LYS A 21 29.33 15.95 -7.04
CA LYS A 21 28.12 15.39 -6.46
C LYS A 21 27.09 16.51 -6.34
N SER A 22 26.19 16.59 -7.30
CA SER A 22 24.97 17.35 -7.17
C SER A 22 24.14 16.66 -6.09
N ALA A 23 24.28 17.10 -4.85
CA ALA A 23 23.35 16.79 -3.79
C ALA A 23 22.05 17.56 -4.10
N SER A 24 21.22 17.00 -4.97
CA SER A 24 19.81 17.39 -5.05
C SER A 24 19.15 16.98 -3.75
N THR A 25 19.25 17.85 -2.74
CA THR A 25 18.43 17.77 -1.55
C THR A 25 17.02 18.20 -1.99
N SER A 26 16.31 17.27 -2.62
CA SER A 26 14.85 17.36 -2.69
C SER A 26 14.36 17.29 -1.25
N LYS A 27 14.22 18.44 -0.61
CA LYS A 27 13.37 18.61 0.56
C LYS A 27 11.96 18.30 0.07
N ARG A 28 11.63 16.99 0.03
CA ARG A 28 10.22 16.60 0.05
C ARG A 28 9.68 17.23 1.32
N ASN A 29 8.84 18.23 1.14
CA ASN A 29 7.93 18.66 2.17
C ASN A 29 7.12 17.42 2.51
N VAL A 30 7.55 16.69 3.54
CA VAL A 30 6.69 15.79 4.27
C VAL A 30 5.67 16.73 4.90
N ALA A 31 4.64 17.08 4.09
CA ALA A 31 3.46 17.68 4.63
C ALA A 31 3.09 16.80 5.81
N ASN A 32 2.97 17.40 7.00
CA ASN A 32 2.42 16.80 8.19
C ASN A 32 1.07 16.19 7.81
N ILE A 33 1.09 14.96 7.31
CA ILE A 33 -0.08 14.10 7.31
C ILE A 33 -0.29 13.87 8.81
N LYS A 34 -1.16 14.69 9.39
CA LYS A 34 -1.68 14.47 10.75
C LYS A 34 -2.23 13.05 10.66
N LYS A 35 -1.46 12.09 11.22
CA LYS A 35 -1.88 10.72 11.37
C LYS A 35 -3.27 10.79 11.99
N ALA A 36 -4.30 10.49 11.21
CA ALA A 36 -5.64 10.44 11.75
C ALA A 36 -5.57 9.37 12.82
N LYS A 37 -5.82 9.76 14.08
CA LYS A 37 -5.79 8.86 15.21
C LYS A 37 -6.64 7.66 14.85
N SER A 38 -6.03 6.46 14.80
CA SER A 38 -6.73 5.21 14.49
C SER A 38 -7.98 5.15 15.35
N LYS A 39 -9.13 5.32 14.74
CA LYS A 39 -10.39 5.18 15.44
C LYS A 39 -10.64 3.68 15.48
N ASN A 40 -10.60 3.09 16.66
CA ASN A 40 -11.02 1.70 16.86
C ASN A 40 -12.53 1.58 16.57
N PHE A 41 -12.88 1.61 15.28
CA PHE A 41 -14.25 1.56 14.82
C PHE A 41 -14.76 0.12 14.94
N LYS A 42 -15.91 -0.06 15.59
CA LYS A 42 -16.54 -1.37 15.68
C LYS A 42 -17.31 -1.66 14.41
N GLN A 43 -16.87 -2.65 13.65
CA GLN A 43 -17.56 -3.10 12.44
C GLN A 43 -18.88 -3.79 12.79
N THR A 44 -19.89 -3.61 11.95
CA THR A 44 -21.18 -4.29 12.05
C THR A 44 -21.19 -5.51 11.14
N LEU A 45 -21.48 -6.68 11.69
CA LEU A 45 -21.66 -7.90 10.92
C LEU A 45 -23.06 -7.91 10.28
N ARG A 46 -23.13 -8.33 9.01
CA ARG A 46 -24.37 -8.73 8.35
C ARG A 46 -24.72 -10.16 8.76
N ASP A 47 -23.72 -11.02 8.69
CA ASP A 47 -23.75 -12.42 9.09
C ASP A 47 -22.34 -12.83 9.56
N GLN A 48 -22.11 -14.11 9.86
CA GLN A 48 -20.81 -14.59 10.30
C GLN A 48 -19.69 -14.44 9.24
N TYR A 49 -20.07 -14.25 7.97
CA TYR A 49 -19.13 -14.24 6.83
C TYR A 49 -18.96 -12.87 6.18
N SER A 50 -19.80 -11.88 6.51
CA SER A 50 -19.73 -10.56 5.87
C SER A 50 -20.04 -9.42 6.83
N PHE A 51 -19.43 -8.25 6.53
CA PHE A 51 -19.75 -6.98 7.18
C PHE A 51 -20.93 -6.28 6.48
N VAL A 52 -21.56 -5.36 7.22
CA VAL A 52 -22.45 -4.35 6.64
C VAL A 52 -21.56 -3.25 6.03
N VAL A 53 -21.62 -3.10 4.72
CA VAL A 53 -21.01 -1.99 3.99
C VAL A 53 -22.12 -1.30 3.20
N THR A 54 -22.31 0.00 3.40
CA THR A 54 -23.46 0.74 2.84
C THR A 54 -23.09 1.73 1.76
N ASP A 55 -21.81 2.12 1.70
CA ASP A 55 -21.36 3.21 0.86
C ASP A 55 -20.22 2.77 -0.08
N VAL A 56 -20.16 3.41 -1.24
CA VAL A 56 -19.03 3.33 -2.16
C VAL A 56 -18.17 4.58 -1.95
N SER A 57 -16.85 4.41 -1.91
CA SER A 57 -15.92 5.51 -1.78
C SER A 57 -15.94 6.41 -3.03
N THR A 58 -15.95 7.71 -2.80
CA THR A 58 -15.70 8.70 -3.86
C THR A 58 -14.21 8.95 -4.10
N ASP A 59 -13.36 8.51 -3.17
CA ASP A 59 -11.91 8.58 -3.28
C ASP A 59 -11.42 7.40 -4.16
N GLU A 60 -10.75 7.73 -5.25
CA GLU A 60 -10.27 6.75 -6.24
C GLU A 60 -9.09 5.91 -5.73
N THR A 61 -8.45 6.34 -4.64
CA THR A 61 -7.30 5.63 -4.05
C THR A 61 -7.71 4.65 -2.95
N TYR A 62 -8.94 4.78 -2.41
CA TYR A 62 -9.41 3.96 -1.28
C TYR A 62 -9.39 2.46 -1.62
N GLY A 63 -8.61 1.72 -0.86
CA GLY A 63 -8.39 0.29 -1.05
C GLY A 63 -7.41 -0.06 -2.19
N TYR A 64 -7.11 0.87 -3.09
CA TYR A 64 -6.26 0.62 -4.25
C TYR A 64 -4.79 0.96 -4.02
N THR A 65 -4.48 1.78 -3.02
CA THR A 65 -3.11 2.12 -2.67
C THR A 65 -2.79 1.76 -1.22
N PRO A 66 -1.52 1.46 -0.90
CA PRO A 66 -1.12 1.18 0.48
C PRO A 66 -1.39 2.32 1.46
N GLU A 67 -1.30 3.57 0.98
CA GLU A 67 -1.49 4.77 1.79
C GLU A 67 -2.95 4.98 2.19
N ASN A 68 -3.89 4.39 1.43
CA ASN A 68 -5.34 4.48 1.65
C ASN A 68 -5.97 3.08 1.67
N ALA A 69 -5.32 2.16 2.39
CA ALA A 69 -5.80 0.81 2.57
C ALA A 69 -7.13 0.76 3.34
N VAL A 70 -7.91 -0.28 3.10
CA VAL A 70 -9.14 -0.54 3.85
C VAL A 70 -8.81 -1.00 5.27
N GLU A 71 -9.31 -0.32 6.28
CA GLU A 71 -9.02 -0.60 7.68
C GLU A 71 -10.16 -1.43 8.30
N VAL A 72 -9.98 -2.75 8.36
CA VAL A 72 -11.00 -3.68 8.86
C VAL A 72 -10.88 -4.00 10.35
N GLY A 73 -9.67 -3.87 10.90
CA GLY A 73 -9.37 -4.19 12.29
C GLY A 73 -9.41 -5.69 12.61
N GLY A 74 -9.26 -6.00 13.90
CA GLY A 74 -9.42 -7.35 14.42
C GLY A 74 -8.13 -8.09 14.77
N ALA A 75 -6.94 -7.59 14.40
CA ALA A 75 -5.68 -8.27 14.69
C ALA A 75 -5.48 -8.55 16.18
N LYS A 76 -5.83 -7.62 17.06
CA LYS A 76 -5.71 -7.78 18.52
C LYS A 76 -6.54 -8.93 19.09
N ASN A 77 -7.64 -9.28 18.42
CA ASN A 77 -8.55 -10.36 18.82
C ASN A 77 -8.35 -11.64 17.99
N SER A 78 -7.27 -11.74 17.24
CA SER A 78 -7.02 -12.85 16.30
C SER A 78 -8.10 -13.00 15.21
N GLU A 79 -8.86 -11.93 14.93
CA GLU A 79 -9.90 -11.90 13.90
C GLU A 79 -9.45 -11.21 12.61
N GLY A 80 -8.23 -10.66 12.56
CA GLY A 80 -7.73 -9.88 11.43
C GLY A 80 -8.01 -10.54 10.07
N PRO A 81 -7.46 -11.73 9.78
CA PRO A 81 -7.68 -12.40 8.48
C PRO A 81 -9.14 -12.80 8.23
N ILE A 82 -9.94 -12.98 9.28
CA ILE A 82 -11.39 -13.24 9.15
C ILE A 82 -12.10 -11.96 8.72
N ASN A 83 -11.74 -10.82 9.32
CA ASN A 83 -12.33 -9.52 9.01
C ASN A 83 -11.99 -9.05 7.60
N GLU A 84 -10.80 -9.34 7.09
CA GLU A 84 -10.44 -9.09 5.69
C GLU A 84 -11.40 -9.83 4.74
N ARG A 85 -11.64 -11.12 4.97
CA ARG A 85 -12.59 -11.91 4.17
C ARG A 85 -14.03 -11.43 4.35
N ARG A 86 -14.46 -11.08 5.58
CA ARG A 86 -15.78 -10.50 5.83
C ARG A 86 -16.02 -9.22 5.03
N TYR A 87 -14.99 -8.39 4.90
CA TYR A 87 -15.04 -7.20 4.07
C TYR A 87 -15.16 -7.54 2.58
N LEU A 88 -14.29 -8.40 2.06
CA LEU A 88 -14.33 -8.80 0.65
C LEU A 88 -15.67 -9.47 0.29
N ASN A 89 -16.21 -10.30 1.17
CA ASN A 89 -17.52 -10.92 0.98
C ASN A 89 -18.70 -9.93 0.95
N ALA A 90 -18.50 -8.72 1.43
CA ALA A 90 -19.51 -7.66 1.35
C ALA A 90 -19.53 -6.94 0.00
N LEU A 91 -18.55 -7.20 -0.86
CA LEU A 91 -18.41 -6.54 -2.16
C LEU A 91 -19.00 -7.40 -3.30
N THR A 92 -19.30 -6.73 -4.40
CA THR A 92 -19.61 -7.34 -5.70
C THR A 92 -18.79 -6.64 -6.80
N GLY A 93 -18.77 -7.18 -8.00
CA GLY A 93 -18.39 -6.43 -9.18
C GLY A 93 -19.34 -5.26 -9.45
N PRO A 94 -19.01 -4.40 -10.43
CA PRO A 94 -19.74 -3.14 -10.66
C PRO A 94 -21.23 -3.31 -11.00
N ASN A 95 -21.61 -4.44 -11.59
CA ASN A 95 -23.01 -4.72 -11.95
C ASN A 95 -23.66 -5.78 -11.04
N GLY A 96 -23.02 -6.09 -9.90
CA GLY A 96 -23.51 -7.07 -8.93
C GLY A 96 -22.92 -8.48 -9.11
N GLU A 97 -21.92 -8.64 -9.96
CA GLU A 97 -21.25 -9.93 -10.19
C GLU A 97 -20.61 -10.43 -8.89
N GLU A 98 -20.59 -11.74 -8.69
CA GLU A 98 -19.86 -12.35 -7.60
C GLU A 98 -18.34 -12.16 -7.80
N ILE A 99 -17.66 -11.75 -6.74
CA ILE A 99 -16.20 -11.62 -6.78
C ILE A 99 -15.53 -12.90 -6.29
N SER A 100 -14.40 -13.22 -6.91
CA SER A 100 -13.43 -14.19 -6.42
C SER A 100 -12.17 -13.46 -5.99
N TYR A 101 -11.51 -13.94 -4.94
CA TYR A 101 -10.30 -13.30 -4.45
C TYR A 101 -9.33 -14.29 -3.81
N TYR A 102 -8.06 -13.91 -3.81
CA TYR A 102 -7.03 -14.61 -3.03
C TYR A 102 -6.05 -13.61 -2.42
N ARG A 103 -5.47 -13.98 -1.28
CA ARG A 103 -4.43 -13.20 -0.64
C ARG A 103 -3.12 -13.41 -1.38
N ALA A 104 -2.55 -12.34 -1.93
CA ALA A 104 -1.28 -12.38 -2.66
C ALA A 104 -0.07 -12.26 -1.72
N GLY A 105 -0.27 -11.86 -0.47
CA GLY A 105 0.76 -11.75 0.55
C GLY A 105 0.66 -10.48 1.38
N SER A 106 1.52 -10.36 2.40
CA SER A 106 1.69 -9.13 3.16
C SER A 106 2.68 -8.22 2.46
N CYS A 107 2.46 -6.91 2.58
CA CYS A 107 3.35 -5.89 2.01
C CYS A 107 3.29 -4.59 2.83
N CYS A 108 4.02 -3.61 2.34
CA CYS A 108 3.73 -2.20 2.53
C CYS A 108 3.62 -1.80 4.00
N PRO A 109 4.75 -1.65 4.72
CA PRO A 109 4.74 -1.19 6.10
C PRO A 109 4.01 0.15 6.23
N THR A 110 3.01 0.20 7.10
CA THR A 110 2.18 1.38 7.35
C THR A 110 2.25 1.73 8.84
N PRO A 111 2.50 3.00 9.21
CA PRO A 111 2.49 3.41 10.60
C PRO A 111 1.14 3.12 11.26
N SER A 112 1.15 2.42 12.40
CA SER A 112 -0.06 2.06 13.14
C SER A 112 0.23 1.97 14.64
N GLU A 113 -0.60 2.60 15.44
CA GLU A 113 -0.57 2.46 16.92
C GLU A 113 -1.06 1.08 17.37
N ASN A 114 -1.69 0.33 16.47
CA ASN A 114 -2.18 -1.03 16.71
C ASN A 114 -1.24 -2.11 16.14
N ALA A 115 -0.06 -1.73 15.63
CA ALA A 115 0.93 -2.70 15.16
C ALA A 115 1.29 -3.70 16.28
N MET A 116 1.44 -4.98 15.91
CA MET A 116 1.82 -6.01 16.90
C MET A 116 3.30 -5.94 17.26
N PHE A 117 4.13 -5.45 16.36
CA PHE A 117 5.58 -5.31 16.56
C PHE A 117 6.06 -3.97 16.00
N GLY A 118 6.73 -3.17 16.83
CA GLY A 118 7.23 -1.85 16.45
C GLY A 118 6.10 -0.87 16.11
N ASP A 119 6.39 0.09 15.24
CA ASP A 119 5.50 1.21 14.90
C ASP A 119 4.77 1.03 13.56
N ASN A 120 4.99 -0.10 12.87
CA ASN A 120 4.42 -0.34 11.56
C ASN A 120 3.67 -1.67 11.51
N ALA A 121 2.47 -1.62 10.97
CA ALA A 121 1.68 -2.77 10.56
C ALA A 121 2.02 -3.15 9.10
N LEU A 122 1.92 -4.44 8.77
CA LEU A 122 2.00 -4.90 7.39
C LEU A 122 0.59 -5.04 6.83
N LEU A 123 0.36 -4.42 5.68
CA LEU A 123 -0.88 -4.58 4.95
C LEU A 123 -0.95 -5.93 4.26
N ASP A 124 -2.15 -6.46 4.10
CA ASP A 124 -2.39 -7.59 3.22
C ASP A 124 -2.89 -7.12 1.86
N ARG A 125 -2.31 -7.69 0.81
CA ARG A 125 -2.73 -7.44 -0.57
C ARG A 125 -3.54 -8.61 -1.07
N TYR A 126 -4.77 -8.33 -1.49
CA TYR A 126 -5.65 -9.27 -2.16
C TYR A 126 -5.72 -8.98 -3.66
N ARG A 127 -5.86 -10.06 -4.44
CA ARG A 127 -6.17 -9.98 -5.88
C ARG A 127 -7.62 -10.38 -6.02
N VAL A 128 -8.40 -9.50 -6.64
CA VAL A 128 -9.85 -9.64 -6.79
C VAL A 128 -10.20 -9.68 -8.27
N VAL A 129 -11.11 -10.54 -8.65
CA VAL A 129 -11.61 -10.72 -10.01
C VAL A 129 -13.11 -11.04 -9.95
N TRP A 130 -13.83 -10.69 -11.02
CA TRP A 130 -15.23 -11.04 -11.24
C TRP A 130 -15.45 -11.38 -12.72
N GLU A 131 -16.58 -12.00 -13.03
CA GLU A 131 -16.94 -12.32 -14.42
C GLU A 131 -17.01 -11.04 -15.26
N GLY A 132 -16.36 -11.05 -16.43
CA GLY A 132 -16.24 -9.88 -17.32
C GLY A 132 -15.15 -8.88 -16.94
N SER A 133 -14.44 -9.06 -15.83
CA SER A 133 -13.27 -8.24 -15.54
C SER A 133 -12.12 -8.58 -16.51
N LYS A 134 -11.45 -7.54 -17.04
CA LYS A 134 -10.31 -7.75 -17.95
C LYS A 134 -9.07 -8.26 -17.23
N ASP A 135 -8.85 -7.76 -15.99
CA ASP A 135 -7.69 -8.03 -15.15
C ASP A 135 -8.08 -8.21 -13.70
N THR A 136 -7.17 -8.78 -12.92
CA THR A 136 -7.32 -8.80 -11.47
C THR A 136 -7.01 -7.42 -10.88
N VAL A 137 -7.82 -7.01 -9.90
CA VAL A 137 -7.67 -5.77 -9.15
C VAL A 137 -6.93 -6.04 -7.84
N SER A 138 -6.00 -5.18 -7.45
CA SER A 138 -5.36 -5.25 -6.14
C SER A 138 -6.14 -4.42 -5.12
N ILE A 139 -6.44 -5.03 -3.98
CA ILE A 139 -7.00 -4.36 -2.80
C ILE A 139 -6.03 -4.52 -1.63
N TYR A 140 -5.69 -3.41 -0.99
CA TYR A 140 -4.85 -3.36 0.21
C TYR A 140 -5.73 -3.25 1.44
N ILE A 141 -5.47 -4.11 2.41
CA ILE A 141 -6.27 -4.20 3.64
C ILE A 141 -5.37 -4.14 4.86
N ASN A 142 -5.78 -3.33 5.82
CA ASN A 142 -5.17 -3.17 7.14
C ASN A 142 -6.06 -3.87 8.17
N MET A 143 -5.58 -4.95 8.75
CA MET A 143 -6.30 -5.68 9.80
C MET A 143 -6.00 -5.18 11.22
N TYR A 144 -5.09 -4.20 11.36
CA TYR A 144 -4.68 -3.66 12.68
C TYR A 144 -5.53 -2.46 13.09
N ASP A 145 -5.77 -1.56 12.15
CA ASP A 145 -6.58 -0.37 12.37
C ASP A 145 -8.00 -0.58 11.84
N SER A 146 -8.96 0.18 12.35
CA SER A 146 -10.35 0.09 11.91
C SER A 146 -10.98 1.46 11.73
N SER A 147 -11.70 1.61 10.61
CA SER A 147 -12.46 2.80 10.24
C SER A 147 -13.80 2.42 9.59
N PRO A 148 -14.73 3.37 9.37
CA PRO A 148 -15.95 3.09 8.62
C PRO A 148 -15.63 2.51 7.24
N LEU A 149 -16.17 1.31 6.96
CA LEU A 149 -15.92 0.59 5.71
C LEU A 149 -16.74 1.16 4.55
N LYS A 150 -16.12 1.22 3.39
CA LYS A 150 -16.75 1.54 2.11
C LYS A 150 -16.30 0.54 1.05
N ALA A 151 -17.06 0.39 -0.02
CA ALA A 151 -16.53 -0.30 -1.21
C ALA A 151 -15.56 0.63 -1.95
N PRO A 152 -14.47 0.13 -2.55
CA PRO A 152 -13.66 0.92 -3.46
C PRO A 152 -14.46 1.34 -4.68
N LYS A 153 -14.12 2.47 -5.28
CA LYS A 153 -14.78 2.95 -6.50
C LYS A 153 -14.71 1.87 -7.59
N GLY A 154 -15.83 1.56 -8.22
CA GLY A 154 -15.94 0.51 -9.24
C GLY A 154 -16.37 -0.85 -8.71
N PHE A 155 -16.49 -1.01 -7.40
CA PHE A 155 -17.16 -2.17 -6.78
C PHE A 155 -18.60 -1.85 -6.44
N GLY A 156 -19.44 -2.87 -6.46
CA GLY A 156 -20.78 -2.85 -5.91
C GLY A 156 -20.83 -3.40 -4.48
N LEU A 157 -22.03 -3.41 -3.91
CA LEU A 157 -22.31 -3.86 -2.56
C LEU A 157 -23.26 -5.07 -2.58
N ARG A 158 -22.91 -6.10 -1.82
CA ARG A 158 -23.80 -7.24 -1.62
C ARG A 158 -25.03 -6.79 -0.81
N LYS A 159 -26.20 -6.98 -1.37
CA LYS A 159 -27.52 -6.70 -0.75
C LYS A 159 -27.92 -7.80 0.22
#